data_041c0bd487bba04f564fb8b6ce459ebd
#
_entry.id   041c0bd487bba04f564fb8b6ce459ebd
#
_cell.length_a   1.000
_cell.length_b   1.000
_cell.length_c   1.000
_cell.angle_alpha   90.00
_cell.angle_beta   90.00
_cell.angle_gamma   90.00
#
_symmetry.space_group_name_H-M   'P 1'
#
loop_
_entity.id
_entity.type
_entity.pdbx_description
1 polymer ?
#
loop_
_entity_poly.entity_id
_entity_poly.type
_entity_poly.pdbx_seq_one_letter_code
_entity_poly.pdbx_strand_id
1 'polypeptide(L)' 'MSQMVKISGIGESQVAEEIQDLIESQTNPTIAPYAKTGEVHLRVTASAENEKACRKLIKPVVKELKKRFGENVFAT' A
#
# COMPACT_ATOMS: atom_id res chain seq x y z
N MET A 1 -5.84 -4.69 -11.40
CA MET A 1 -6.43 -4.95 -10.08
C MET A 1 -5.74 -4.13 -9.02
N SER A 2 -6.48 -3.54 -8.11
CA SER A 2 -5.90 -2.75 -7.02
C SER A 2 -6.57 -3.07 -5.69
N GLN A 3 -5.83 -2.79 -4.61
CA GLN A 3 -6.30 -2.95 -3.25
C GLN A 3 -5.88 -1.72 -2.45
N MET A 4 -6.77 -1.23 -1.61
CA MET A 4 -6.49 -0.08 -0.76
C MET A 4 -6.04 -0.55 0.63
N VAL A 5 -5.00 0.09 1.14
CA VAL A 5 -4.56 -0.08 2.52
C VAL A 5 -4.81 1.25 3.21
N LYS A 6 -5.65 1.26 4.22
CA LYS A 6 -6.07 2.48 4.91
C LYS A 6 -5.34 2.63 6.24
N ILE A 7 -4.68 3.77 6.42
CA ILE A 7 -3.83 4.06 7.57
C ILE A 7 -4.35 5.29 8.28
N SER A 8 -4.39 5.26 9.60
CA SER A 8 -4.78 6.40 10.41
C SER A 8 -3.73 6.71 11.48
N GLY A 9 -3.76 7.93 12.01
CA GLY A 9 -2.88 8.33 13.10
C GLY A 9 -1.46 8.70 12.67
N ILE A 10 -1.16 8.69 11.37
CA ILE A 10 0.16 9.05 10.83
C ILE A 10 -0.05 10.06 9.70
N GLY A 11 0.80 11.07 9.63
CA GLY A 11 0.76 12.06 8.56
C GLY A 11 1.23 11.49 7.24
N GLU A 12 0.76 12.10 6.13
CA GLU A 12 1.11 11.69 4.78
C GLU A 12 2.64 11.69 4.55
N SER A 13 3.33 12.71 5.04
CA SER A 13 4.79 12.83 4.87
C SER A 13 5.51 11.64 5.49
N GLN A 14 5.08 11.22 6.68
CA GLN A 14 5.69 10.10 7.37
C GLN A 14 5.39 8.78 6.64
N VAL A 15 4.16 8.61 6.18
CA VAL A 15 3.79 7.44 5.39
C VAL A 15 4.64 7.37 4.13
N ALA A 16 4.79 8.48 3.42
CA ALA A 16 5.59 8.54 2.20
C ALA A 16 7.04 8.15 2.45
N GLU A 17 7.64 8.64 3.53
CA GLU A 17 9.00 8.25 3.90
C GLU A 17 9.14 6.77 4.19
N GLU A 18 8.18 6.19 4.90
CA GLU A 18 8.20 4.78 5.28
C GLU A 18 8.08 3.84 4.09
N ILE A 19 7.45 4.27 3.01
CA ILE A 19 7.22 3.43 1.83
C ILE A 19 8.09 3.81 0.64
N GLN A 20 8.96 4.82 0.75
CA GLN A 20 9.73 5.30 -0.39
C GLN A 20 10.58 4.21 -1.03
N ASP A 21 11.24 3.39 -0.23
CA ASP A 21 12.03 2.27 -0.73
C ASP A 21 11.18 1.25 -1.49
N LEU A 22 9.95 1.01 -1.01
CA LEU A 22 9.02 0.12 -1.69
C LEU A 22 8.59 0.70 -3.03
N ILE A 23 8.28 2.01 -3.07
CA ILE A 23 7.89 2.67 -4.31
C ILE A 23 9.02 2.60 -5.33
N GLU A 24 10.25 2.85 -4.90
CA GLU A 24 11.41 2.84 -5.78
C GLU A 24 11.78 1.45 -6.28
N SER A 25 11.61 0.43 -5.45
CA SER A 25 11.95 -0.96 -5.81
C SER A 25 10.84 -1.71 -6.53
N GLN A 26 9.59 -1.23 -6.43
CA GLN A 26 8.43 -1.91 -7.00
C GLN A 26 8.03 -1.28 -8.32
N THR A 27 7.96 -2.11 -9.35
CA THR A 27 7.40 -1.71 -10.64
C THR A 27 6.04 -2.37 -10.89
N ASN A 28 5.79 -3.53 -10.25
CA ASN A 28 4.54 -4.25 -10.33
C ASN A 28 4.44 -5.17 -9.09
N PRO A 29 3.58 -4.86 -8.12
CA PRO A 29 2.58 -3.78 -8.14
C PRO A 29 3.18 -2.40 -7.84
N THR A 30 2.44 -1.36 -8.20
CA THR A 30 2.77 0.01 -7.84
C THR A 30 2.01 0.42 -6.58
N ILE A 31 2.56 1.40 -5.86
CA ILE A 31 1.95 1.93 -4.64
C ILE A 31 1.76 3.43 -4.81
N ALA A 32 0.54 3.92 -4.61
CA ALA A 32 0.23 5.34 -4.70
C ALA A 32 -0.44 5.83 -3.42
N PRO A 33 0.13 6.83 -2.73
CA PRO A 33 -0.49 7.38 -1.53
C PRO A 33 -1.53 8.44 -1.86
N TYR A 34 -2.62 8.45 -1.10
CA TYR A 34 -3.70 9.43 -1.20
C TYR A 34 -4.02 9.95 0.19
N ALA A 35 -3.86 11.25 0.40
CA ALA A 35 -4.20 11.86 1.67
C ALA A 35 -5.70 12.07 1.78
N LYS A 36 -6.25 11.74 2.95
CA LYS A 36 -7.64 12.01 3.34
C LYS A 36 -7.61 12.69 4.69
N THR A 37 -8.72 13.31 5.06
CA THR A 37 -8.83 13.95 6.37
C THR A 37 -8.64 12.93 7.48
N GLY A 38 -7.54 13.06 8.23
CA GLY A 38 -7.23 12.16 9.34
C GLY A 38 -6.72 10.78 8.96
N GLU A 39 -6.52 10.50 7.66
CA GLU A 39 -6.03 9.19 7.24
C GLU A 39 -5.28 9.25 5.92
N VAL A 40 -4.51 8.22 5.63
CA VAL A 40 -3.78 8.08 4.37
C VAL A 40 -4.16 6.74 3.75
N HIS A 41 -4.56 6.75 2.49
CA HIS A 41 -4.89 5.53 1.75
C HIS A 41 -3.76 5.21 0.78
N LEU A 42 -3.29 3.97 0.80
CA LEU A 42 -2.29 3.48 -0.13
C LEU A 42 -2.97 2.56 -1.13
N ARG A 43 -2.92 2.93 -2.40
CA ARG A 43 -3.46 2.08 -3.46
C ARG A 43 -2.34 1.20 -4.01
N VAL A 44 -2.49 -0.10 -3.85
CA VAL A 44 -1.57 -1.09 -4.39
C VAL A 44 -2.20 -1.65 -5.66
N THR A 45 -1.59 -1.38 -6.82
CA THR A 45 -2.13 -1.77 -8.12
C THR A 45 -1.19 -2.74 -8.82
N ALA A 46 -1.71 -3.90 -9.20
CA ALA A 46 -0.97 -4.91 -9.94
C ALA A 46 -1.54 -5.10 -11.34
N SER A 47 -0.66 -5.40 -12.28
CA SER A 47 -1.03 -5.75 -13.65
C SER A 47 -0.49 -7.14 -13.95
N ALA A 48 -1.36 -8.06 -14.35
CA ALA A 48 -1.01 -9.42 -14.68
C ALA A 48 -2.09 -10.04 -15.57
N GLU A 49 -1.87 -11.27 -16.03
CA GLU A 49 -2.76 -11.94 -16.97
C GLU A 49 -4.17 -12.17 -16.43
N ASN A 50 -4.31 -12.37 -15.12
CA ASN A 50 -5.59 -12.63 -14.51
C ASN A 50 -5.61 -12.13 -13.07
N GLU A 51 -6.79 -12.16 -12.45
CA GLU A 51 -7.00 -11.70 -11.09
C GLU A 51 -6.17 -12.47 -10.07
N LYS A 52 -6.06 -13.78 -10.24
CA LYS A 52 -5.28 -14.62 -9.34
C LYS A 52 -3.81 -14.23 -9.31
N ALA A 53 -3.23 -13.96 -10.50
CA ALA A 53 -1.85 -13.51 -10.61
C ALA A 53 -1.67 -12.13 -9.97
N CYS A 54 -2.64 -11.21 -10.16
CA CYS A 54 -2.62 -9.90 -9.53
C CYS A 54 -2.62 -10.02 -8.01
N ARG A 55 -3.45 -10.89 -7.46
CA ARG A 55 -3.51 -11.10 -6.01
C ARG A 55 -2.19 -11.62 -5.45
N LYS A 56 -1.52 -12.50 -6.18
CA LYS A 56 -0.21 -13.01 -5.78
C LYS A 56 0.85 -11.91 -5.73
N LEU A 57 0.75 -10.91 -6.59
CA LEU A 57 1.65 -9.77 -6.57
C LEU A 57 1.31 -8.79 -5.45
N ILE A 58 0.03 -8.56 -5.20
CA ILE A 58 -0.44 -7.60 -4.20
C ILE A 58 -0.24 -8.10 -2.77
N LYS A 59 -0.51 -9.37 -2.52
CA LYS A 59 -0.49 -9.95 -1.17
C LYS A 59 0.79 -9.69 -0.38
N PRO A 60 1.99 -9.95 -0.92
CA PRO A 60 3.22 -9.69 -0.16
C PRO A 60 3.44 -8.20 0.12
N VAL A 61 3.03 -7.33 -0.78
CA VAL A 61 3.15 -5.88 -0.58
C VAL A 61 2.22 -5.41 0.54
N VAL A 62 0.97 -5.85 0.54
CA VAL A 62 0.01 -5.53 1.60
C VAL A 62 0.51 -6.05 2.95
N LYS A 63 1.05 -7.26 2.97
CA LYS A 63 1.61 -7.84 4.19
C LYS A 63 2.77 -6.99 4.73
N GLU A 64 3.65 -6.52 3.86
CA GLU A 64 4.76 -5.66 4.24
C GLU A 64 4.26 -4.33 4.80
N LEU A 65 3.24 -3.74 4.18
CA LEU A 65 2.64 -2.50 4.65
C LEU A 65 2.01 -2.67 6.03
N LYS A 66 1.32 -3.77 6.26
CA LYS A 66 0.75 -4.09 7.58
C LYS A 66 1.85 -4.24 8.63
N LYS A 67 2.97 -4.84 8.26
CA LYS A 67 4.11 -5.01 9.15
C LYS A 67 4.74 -3.67 9.52
N ARG A 68 4.88 -2.78 8.55
CA ARG A 68 5.52 -1.47 8.76
C ARG A 68 4.67 -0.52 9.57
N PHE A 69 3.36 -0.51 9.34
CA PHE A 69 2.44 0.42 10.00
C PHE A 69 1.68 -0.19 11.17
N GLY A 70 1.62 -1.51 11.25
CA GLY A 70 1.03 -2.22 12.40
C GLY A 70 -0.39 -1.76 12.71
N GLU A 71 -0.59 -1.27 13.93
CA GLU A 71 -1.91 -0.85 14.41
C GLU A 71 -2.49 0.34 13.66
N ASN A 72 -1.66 1.10 12.96
CA ASN A 72 -2.14 2.25 12.19
C ASN A 72 -2.94 1.82 10.95
N VAL A 73 -2.77 0.58 10.48
CA VAL A 73 -3.58 0.03 9.40
C VAL A 73 -4.93 -0.40 9.99
N PHE A 74 -6.00 0.25 9.55
CA PHE A 74 -7.34 -0.06 10.07
C PHE A 74 -8.26 -0.75 9.06
N ALA A 75 -7.87 -0.79 7.80
CA ALA A 75 -8.62 -1.50 6.76
C ALA A 75 -7.72 -1.85 5.58
N THR A 76 -8.01 -2.96 4.94
CA THR A 76 -7.30 -3.40 3.72
C THR A 76 -8.25 -3.94 2.64
#